data_62246bfaac09ecaa23023dfa71854177
#
_entry.id   62246bfaac09ecaa23023dfa71854177
#
_cell.length_a   1.000
_cell.length_b   1.000
_cell.length_c   1.000
_cell.angle_alpha   90.00
_cell.angle_beta   90.00
_cell.angle_gamma   90.00
#
_symmetry.space_group_name_H-M   'P 1'
#
loop_
_entity.id
_entity.type
_entity.pdbx_description
1 polymer ?
#
loop_
_entity_poly.entity_id
_entity_poly.type
_entity_poly.pdbx_seq_one_letter_code
_entity_poly.pdbx_strand_id
1 'polypeptide(L)'
;MNEAVMPATLLQQGEKPTLKDLAKDFLSMALMIRRGRQAQSVERFLASVDDFFAGLERNARAAGYSVEQARDTQYALCAFLDESVLNAGQSNIRSHVELHPLQFKYFGVHLAGEGFFDKLEALRADVKANLDVLEIYHLCLALGFEGKFSLEQKDQLRYIANTLGQDIARYRKAPRALAPDWALPDQVSQMIRYEVPLWVYVGLIALFCAALYFTLDWLLGKDVATLAGQLDALFGQ
;
A
#
# COMPACT_ATOMS: atom_id res chain seq x y z
N MET A 1 10.19 -31.68 -19.12
CA MET A 1 10.65 -30.57 -19.97
C MET A 1 9.42 -29.68 -20.20
N ASN A 2 9.29 -28.64 -19.45
CA ASN A 2 8.27 -27.62 -19.64
C ASN A 2 9.02 -26.29 -19.69
N GLU A 3 9.33 -25.87 -20.93
CA GLU A 3 9.84 -24.53 -21.18
C GLU A 3 8.79 -23.53 -20.68
N ALA A 4 9.17 -22.69 -19.73
CA ALA A 4 8.39 -21.53 -19.32
C ALA A 4 8.33 -20.59 -20.54
N VAL A 5 7.31 -20.75 -21.35
CA VAL A 5 6.96 -19.86 -22.46
C VAL A 5 6.65 -18.50 -21.83
N MET A 6 7.56 -17.55 -22.03
CA MET A 6 7.29 -16.14 -21.76
C MET A 6 5.99 -15.73 -22.49
N PRO A 7 5.04 -15.08 -21.83
CA PRO A 7 3.83 -14.65 -22.51
C PRO A 7 4.21 -13.71 -23.65
N ALA A 8 3.75 -14.03 -24.86
CA ALA A 8 4.03 -13.34 -26.12
C ALA A 8 3.62 -11.84 -26.16
N THR A 9 3.01 -11.35 -25.10
CA THR A 9 2.53 -9.96 -24.97
C THR A 9 3.66 -8.94 -24.79
N LEU A 10 4.89 -9.36 -24.42
CA LEU A 10 6.03 -8.45 -24.20
C LEU A 10 6.86 -8.19 -25.47
N LEU A 11 6.57 -8.86 -26.59
CA LEU A 11 7.34 -8.73 -27.84
C LEU A 11 6.84 -7.60 -28.76
N GLN A 12 5.83 -6.82 -28.34
CA GLN A 12 5.20 -5.84 -29.23
C GLN A 12 5.72 -4.40 -29.09
N GLN A 13 6.61 -4.11 -28.15
CA GLN A 13 7.27 -2.78 -28.09
C GLN A 13 8.77 -3.05 -27.90
N GLY A 14 9.59 -2.58 -28.82
CA GLY A 14 11.05 -2.73 -28.82
C GLY A 14 11.79 -2.01 -27.66
N GLU A 15 11.11 -1.78 -26.54
CA GLU A 15 11.68 -1.27 -25.31
C GLU A 15 12.14 -2.42 -24.42
N LYS A 16 13.36 -2.28 -23.87
CA LYS A 16 13.90 -3.23 -22.90
C LYS A 16 12.98 -3.27 -21.67
N PRO A 17 12.71 -4.46 -21.08
CA PRO A 17 11.90 -4.56 -19.89
C PRO A 17 12.53 -3.78 -18.73
N THR A 18 11.73 -3.00 -18.04
CA THR A 18 12.15 -2.28 -16.82
C THR A 18 12.20 -3.24 -15.62
N LEU A 19 12.91 -2.87 -14.54
CA LEU A 19 12.89 -3.66 -13.29
C LEU A 19 11.47 -3.82 -12.76
N LYS A 20 10.62 -2.82 -12.96
CA LYS A 20 9.20 -2.86 -12.61
C LYS A 20 8.43 -3.93 -13.37
N ASP A 21 8.69 -4.07 -14.68
CA ASP A 21 8.07 -5.12 -15.49
C ASP A 21 8.49 -6.53 -15.03
N LEU A 22 9.76 -6.66 -14.64
CA LEU A 22 10.30 -7.92 -14.11
C LEU A 22 9.74 -8.26 -12.72
N ALA A 23 9.44 -7.27 -11.89
CA ALA A 23 8.97 -7.45 -10.51
C ALA A 23 7.43 -7.60 -10.36
N LYS A 24 6.64 -7.24 -11.37
CA LYS A 24 5.18 -7.14 -11.28
C LYS A 24 4.49 -8.43 -10.80
N ASP A 25 4.92 -9.58 -11.31
CA ASP A 25 4.29 -10.87 -10.97
C ASP A 25 4.60 -11.25 -9.52
N PHE A 26 5.82 -10.97 -9.06
CA PHE A 26 6.23 -11.18 -7.67
C PHE A 26 5.47 -10.27 -6.70
N LEU A 27 5.33 -9.00 -7.01
CA LEU A 27 4.54 -8.06 -6.21
C LEU A 27 3.07 -8.48 -6.15
N SER A 28 2.52 -8.96 -7.26
CA SER A 28 1.16 -9.50 -7.31
C SER A 28 1.00 -10.73 -6.43
N MET A 29 1.96 -11.65 -6.44
CA MET A 29 2.00 -12.82 -5.57
C MET A 29 2.06 -12.41 -4.09
N ALA A 30 2.94 -11.48 -3.72
CA ALA A 30 3.07 -10.99 -2.35
C ALA A 30 1.77 -10.36 -1.85
N LEU A 31 1.09 -9.57 -2.67
CA LEU A 31 -0.21 -8.98 -2.34
C LEU A 31 -1.32 -10.03 -2.19
N MET A 32 -1.31 -11.09 -2.99
CA MET A 32 -2.28 -12.19 -2.84
C MET A 32 -2.07 -12.90 -1.50
N ILE A 33 -0.82 -13.14 -1.10
CA ILE A 33 -0.49 -13.75 0.19
C ILE A 33 -0.92 -12.83 1.34
N ARG A 34 -0.62 -11.54 1.25
CA ARG A 34 -1.04 -10.53 2.25
C ARG A 34 -2.57 -10.50 2.43
N ARG A 35 -3.34 -10.79 1.37
CA ARG A 35 -4.81 -10.91 1.41
C ARG A 35 -5.31 -12.27 1.89
N GLY A 36 -4.42 -13.13 2.37
CA GLY A 36 -4.77 -14.43 2.96
C GLY A 36 -4.80 -15.60 1.99
N ARG A 37 -4.28 -15.45 0.76
CA ARG A 37 -4.14 -16.59 -0.15
C ARG A 37 -3.11 -17.55 0.40
N GLN A 38 -3.52 -18.81 0.57
CA GLN A 38 -2.65 -19.86 1.08
C GLN A 38 -1.71 -20.37 -0.02
N ALA A 39 -0.45 -20.59 0.34
CA ALA A 39 0.48 -21.35 -0.51
C ALA A 39 0.15 -22.84 -0.44
N GLN A 40 0.44 -23.58 -1.50
CA GLN A 40 0.19 -25.03 -1.55
C GLN A 40 1.04 -25.79 -0.52
N SER A 41 2.33 -25.44 -0.40
CA SER A 41 3.25 -25.90 0.63
C SER A 41 4.40 -24.90 0.80
N VAL A 42 5.11 -25.00 1.93
CA VAL A 42 6.29 -24.16 2.20
C VAL A 42 7.38 -24.40 1.17
N GLU A 43 7.64 -25.65 0.83
CA GLU A 43 8.70 -26.05 -0.11
C GLU A 43 8.42 -25.48 -1.52
N ARG A 44 7.18 -25.59 -2.00
CA ARG A 44 6.80 -25.04 -3.30
C ARG A 44 6.86 -23.51 -3.32
N PHE A 45 6.47 -22.88 -2.22
CA PHE A 45 6.58 -21.43 -2.08
C PHE A 45 8.05 -21.00 -2.18
N LEU A 46 8.93 -21.62 -1.40
CA LEU A 46 10.36 -21.30 -1.41
C LEU A 46 11.00 -21.58 -2.78
N ALA A 47 10.67 -22.70 -3.41
CA ALA A 47 11.16 -23.02 -4.75
C ALA A 47 10.70 -21.98 -5.79
N SER A 48 9.45 -21.51 -5.73
CA SER A 48 8.97 -20.46 -6.64
C SER A 48 9.63 -19.11 -6.42
N VAL A 49 9.99 -18.78 -5.18
CA VAL A 49 10.76 -17.57 -4.86
C VAL A 49 12.21 -17.68 -5.36
N ASP A 50 12.86 -18.85 -5.17
CA ASP A 50 14.21 -19.11 -5.69
C ASP A 50 14.26 -19.00 -7.22
N ASP A 51 13.32 -19.64 -7.92
CA ASP A 51 13.20 -19.60 -9.38
C ASP A 51 12.95 -18.16 -9.88
N PHE A 52 12.10 -17.40 -9.18
CA PHE A 52 11.86 -16.01 -9.53
C PHE A 52 13.12 -15.17 -9.41
N PHE A 53 13.88 -15.26 -8.30
CA PHE A 53 15.06 -14.44 -8.11
C PHE A 53 16.20 -14.83 -9.06
N ALA A 54 16.36 -16.12 -9.36
CA ALA A 54 17.28 -16.57 -10.40
C ALA A 54 16.87 -16.02 -11.79
N GLY A 55 15.57 -15.95 -12.07
CA GLY A 55 15.02 -15.33 -13.27
C GLY A 55 15.23 -13.83 -13.31
N LEU A 56 14.96 -13.14 -12.19
CA LEU A 56 15.15 -11.69 -12.07
C LEU A 56 16.59 -11.28 -12.37
N GLU A 57 17.58 -11.99 -11.79
CA GLU A 57 18.98 -11.67 -12.01
C GLU A 57 19.37 -11.83 -13.49
N ARG A 58 18.96 -12.95 -14.12
CA ARG A 58 19.25 -13.20 -15.55
C ARG A 58 18.61 -12.15 -16.46
N ASN A 59 17.32 -11.85 -16.22
CA ASN A 59 16.55 -10.93 -17.05
C ASN A 59 17.01 -9.47 -16.87
N ALA A 60 17.35 -9.09 -15.64
CA ALA A 60 17.90 -7.76 -15.35
C ALA A 60 19.24 -7.56 -16.07
N ARG A 61 20.14 -8.54 -16.03
CA ARG A 61 21.41 -8.50 -16.80
C ARG A 61 21.17 -8.40 -18.31
N ALA A 62 20.22 -9.18 -18.84
CA ALA A 62 19.87 -9.12 -20.26
C ALA A 62 19.28 -7.77 -20.66
N ALA A 63 18.56 -7.09 -19.76
CA ALA A 63 18.05 -5.74 -19.94
C ALA A 63 19.13 -4.65 -19.77
N GLY A 64 20.33 -4.99 -19.28
CA GLY A 64 21.48 -4.06 -19.14
C GLY A 64 21.62 -3.46 -17.75
N TYR A 65 20.92 -3.99 -16.74
CA TYR A 65 21.09 -3.58 -15.35
C TYR A 65 22.34 -4.19 -14.72
N SER A 66 22.95 -3.49 -13.78
CA SER A 66 24.09 -4.00 -13.02
C SER A 66 23.66 -5.10 -12.04
N VAL A 67 24.64 -5.89 -11.60
CA VAL A 67 24.43 -6.91 -10.55
C VAL A 67 23.92 -6.27 -9.26
N GLU A 68 24.44 -5.08 -8.92
CA GLU A 68 24.06 -4.34 -7.73
C GLU A 68 22.60 -3.88 -7.82
N GLN A 69 22.17 -3.32 -8.97
CA GLN A 69 20.78 -2.91 -9.18
C GLN A 69 19.81 -4.09 -9.08
N ALA A 70 20.16 -5.24 -9.64
CA ALA A 70 19.36 -6.45 -9.51
C ALA A 70 19.30 -6.93 -8.05
N ARG A 71 20.42 -6.87 -7.33
CA ARG A 71 20.52 -7.27 -5.91
C ARG A 71 19.77 -6.34 -4.97
N ASP A 72 19.82 -5.03 -5.21
CA ASP A 72 19.06 -4.05 -4.43
C ASP A 72 17.56 -4.16 -4.69
N THR A 73 17.15 -4.46 -5.92
CA THR A 73 15.78 -4.82 -6.27
C THR A 73 15.33 -6.07 -5.51
N GLN A 74 16.13 -7.14 -5.54
CA GLN A 74 15.86 -8.38 -4.79
C GLN A 74 15.70 -8.10 -3.29
N TYR A 75 16.55 -7.23 -2.72
CA TYR A 75 16.47 -6.86 -1.31
C TYR A 75 15.13 -6.25 -0.95
N ALA A 76 14.66 -5.27 -1.73
CA ALA A 76 13.38 -4.62 -1.51
C ALA A 76 12.20 -5.61 -1.64
N LEU A 77 12.26 -6.50 -2.62
CA LEU A 77 11.22 -7.51 -2.85
C LEU A 77 11.19 -8.57 -1.73
N CYS A 78 12.36 -9.00 -1.20
CA CYS A 78 12.42 -9.87 -0.03
C CYS A 78 11.78 -9.22 1.20
N ALA A 79 12.13 -7.97 1.50
CA ALA A 79 11.56 -7.24 2.63
C ALA A 79 10.03 -7.13 2.53
N PHE A 80 9.54 -6.77 1.34
CA PHE A 80 8.10 -6.66 1.07
C PHE A 80 7.37 -7.99 1.20
N LEU A 81 7.96 -9.09 0.72
CA LEU A 81 7.35 -10.42 0.82
C LEU A 81 7.35 -10.94 2.26
N ASP A 82 8.47 -10.81 2.99
CA ASP A 82 8.57 -11.20 4.40
C ASP A 82 7.48 -10.49 5.21
N GLU A 83 7.35 -9.17 5.09
CA GLU A 83 6.31 -8.40 5.78
C GLU A 83 4.90 -8.81 5.32
N SER A 84 4.71 -9.06 4.03
CA SER A 84 3.41 -9.48 3.49
C SER A 84 2.96 -10.83 4.06
N VAL A 85 3.89 -11.77 4.25
CA VAL A 85 3.62 -13.07 4.88
C VAL A 85 3.33 -12.91 6.37
N LEU A 86 4.09 -12.07 7.07
CA LEU A 86 3.91 -11.84 8.51
C LEU A 86 2.60 -11.10 8.82
N ASN A 87 2.15 -10.21 7.93
CA ASN A 87 0.89 -9.47 8.04
C ASN A 87 -0.31 -10.25 7.49
N ALA A 88 -0.09 -11.31 6.70
CA ALA A 88 -1.15 -12.23 6.33
C ALA A 88 -1.65 -12.96 7.59
N GLY A 89 -2.95 -13.06 7.79
CA GLY A 89 -3.52 -13.78 8.94
C GLY A 89 -2.87 -15.17 9.17
N GLN A 90 -3.64 -16.19 9.49
CA GLN A 90 -3.10 -17.54 9.57
C GLN A 90 -2.71 -18.07 8.18
N SER A 91 -1.41 -18.15 7.93
CA SER A 91 -0.83 -18.68 6.69
C SER A 91 0.05 -19.89 7.02
N ASN A 92 -0.02 -20.93 6.20
CA ASN A 92 0.83 -22.12 6.35
C ASN A 92 2.33 -21.82 6.20
N ILE A 93 2.70 -20.71 5.56
CA ILE A 93 4.09 -20.29 5.37
C ILE A 93 4.56 -19.30 6.44
N ARG A 94 3.66 -18.71 7.24
CA ARG A 94 4.00 -17.67 8.22
C ARG A 94 5.03 -18.15 9.24
N SER A 95 4.77 -19.28 9.88
CA SER A 95 5.68 -19.82 10.91
C SER A 95 7.07 -20.12 10.36
N HIS A 96 7.17 -20.49 9.07
CA HIS A 96 8.45 -20.73 8.44
C HIS A 96 9.20 -19.41 8.20
N VAL A 97 8.54 -18.40 7.63
CA VAL A 97 9.15 -17.08 7.34
C VAL A 97 9.50 -16.33 8.64
N GLU A 98 8.70 -16.50 9.70
CA GLU A 98 8.99 -15.91 11.02
C GLU A 98 10.30 -16.45 11.60
N LEU A 99 10.61 -17.74 11.41
CA LEU A 99 11.85 -18.35 11.86
C LEU A 99 13.01 -18.20 10.86
N HIS A 100 12.69 -18.18 9.58
CA HIS A 100 13.64 -18.14 8.48
C HIS A 100 13.23 -17.08 7.44
N PRO A 101 13.40 -15.77 7.75
CA PRO A 101 13.07 -14.71 6.80
C PRO A 101 13.85 -14.85 5.50
N LEU A 102 13.24 -14.49 4.38
CA LEU A 102 13.90 -14.51 3.07
C LEU A 102 15.09 -13.55 3.04
N GLN A 103 14.99 -12.41 3.73
CA GLN A 103 16.13 -11.50 3.85
C GLN A 103 17.32 -12.13 4.57
N PHE A 104 17.08 -13.00 5.55
CA PHE A 104 18.18 -13.76 6.16
C PHE A 104 18.75 -14.79 5.19
N LYS A 105 17.89 -15.51 4.46
CA LYS A 105 18.32 -16.52 3.47
C LYS A 105 19.22 -15.94 2.39
N TYR A 106 18.88 -14.75 1.84
CA TYR A 106 19.59 -14.18 0.68
C TYR A 106 20.66 -13.15 1.06
N PHE A 107 20.52 -12.50 2.19
CA PHE A 107 21.39 -11.35 2.58
C PHE A 107 22.05 -11.51 3.95
N GLY A 108 21.68 -12.52 4.75
CA GLY A 108 22.22 -12.73 6.08
C GLY A 108 21.76 -11.70 7.12
N VAL A 109 20.68 -10.97 6.87
CA VAL A 109 20.18 -9.86 7.70
C VAL A 109 18.87 -10.24 8.36
N HIS A 110 18.79 -10.08 9.70
CA HIS A 110 17.56 -10.36 10.47
C HIS A 110 16.61 -9.15 10.61
N LEU A 111 17.11 -7.93 10.44
CA LEU A 111 16.34 -6.69 10.65
C LEU A 111 15.90 -6.09 9.32
N ALA A 112 14.98 -6.79 8.68
CA ALA A 112 14.44 -6.46 7.37
C ALA A 112 13.86 -5.03 7.27
N GLY A 113 13.10 -4.62 8.28
CA GLY A 113 12.39 -3.36 8.28
C GLY A 113 13.29 -2.13 8.40
N GLU A 114 14.44 -2.22 9.03
CA GLU A 114 15.41 -1.12 9.16
C GLU A 114 16.28 -1.01 7.91
N GLY A 115 16.89 -2.11 7.50
CA GLY A 115 17.82 -2.15 6.36
C GLY A 115 17.19 -1.72 5.04
N PHE A 116 15.87 -1.85 4.87
CA PHE A 116 15.16 -1.34 3.70
C PHE A 116 15.30 0.18 3.57
N PHE A 117 15.13 0.92 4.66
CA PHE A 117 15.19 2.39 4.63
C PHE A 117 16.64 2.88 4.56
N ASP A 118 17.60 2.18 5.17
CA ASP A 118 19.01 2.52 5.05
C ASP A 118 19.53 2.37 3.62
N LYS A 119 19.11 1.28 2.94
CA LYS A 119 19.39 1.09 1.51
C LYS A 119 18.69 2.11 0.64
N LEU A 120 17.43 2.43 0.94
CA LEU A 120 16.69 3.47 0.25
C LEU A 120 17.43 4.82 0.31
N GLU A 121 17.93 5.20 1.49
CA GLU A 121 18.67 6.44 1.66
C GLU A 121 19.97 6.44 0.87
N ALA A 122 20.73 5.33 0.90
CA ALA A 122 21.94 5.16 0.11
C ALA A 122 21.68 5.27 -1.40
N LEU A 123 20.60 4.65 -1.90
CA LEU A 123 20.21 4.72 -3.32
C LEU A 123 19.78 6.14 -3.74
N ARG A 124 19.16 6.90 -2.86
CA ARG A 124 18.75 8.29 -3.10
C ARG A 124 19.93 9.24 -3.24
N ALA A 125 21.14 8.88 -2.82
CA ALA A 125 22.35 9.69 -3.04
C ALA A 125 22.60 9.94 -4.54
N ASP A 126 22.25 8.98 -5.42
CA ASP A 126 22.26 9.18 -6.89
C ASP A 126 20.95 8.63 -7.50
N VAL A 127 19.92 9.47 -7.46
CA VAL A 127 18.59 9.15 -7.97
C VAL A 127 18.62 8.80 -9.46
N LYS A 128 19.47 9.48 -10.25
CA LYS A 128 19.52 9.26 -11.70
C LYS A 128 20.07 7.88 -12.05
N ALA A 129 21.13 7.45 -11.38
CA ALA A 129 21.74 6.15 -11.61
C ALA A 129 20.84 5.00 -11.11
N ASN A 130 20.06 5.23 -10.02
CA ASN A 130 19.27 4.22 -9.35
C ASN A 130 17.76 4.34 -9.62
N LEU A 131 17.34 5.07 -10.64
CA LEU A 131 15.94 5.43 -10.87
C LEU A 131 15.00 4.23 -10.89
N ASP A 132 15.32 3.18 -11.64
CA ASP A 132 14.49 2.00 -11.79
C ASP A 132 14.45 1.15 -10.50
N VAL A 133 15.53 1.12 -9.72
CA VAL A 133 15.58 0.48 -8.39
C VAL A 133 14.72 1.26 -7.40
N LEU A 134 14.84 2.59 -7.36
CA LEU A 134 14.05 3.48 -6.50
C LEU A 134 12.55 3.37 -6.80
N GLU A 135 12.17 3.11 -8.07
CA GLU A 135 10.77 2.81 -8.40
C GLU A 135 10.26 1.53 -7.73
N ILE A 136 11.08 0.49 -7.60
CA ILE A 136 10.69 -0.72 -6.88
C ILE A 136 10.49 -0.41 -5.40
N TYR A 137 11.41 0.33 -4.78
CA TYR A 137 11.26 0.78 -3.38
C TYR A 137 9.98 1.59 -3.18
N HIS A 138 9.72 2.54 -4.08
CA HIS A 138 8.49 3.34 -4.06
C HIS A 138 7.23 2.48 -4.22
N LEU A 139 7.25 1.49 -5.11
CA LEU A 139 6.14 0.54 -5.26
C LEU A 139 5.90 -0.27 -3.99
N CYS A 140 6.94 -0.77 -3.34
CA CYS A 140 6.79 -1.48 -2.06
C CYS A 140 6.10 -0.59 -1.01
N LEU A 141 6.53 0.67 -0.87
CA LEU A 141 5.91 1.65 0.03
C LEU A 141 4.45 1.95 -0.36
N ALA A 142 4.17 2.17 -1.65
CA ALA A 142 2.83 2.44 -2.17
C ALA A 142 1.88 1.24 -1.98
N LEU A 143 2.40 0.01 -2.03
CA LEU A 143 1.67 -1.23 -1.78
C LEU A 143 1.52 -1.55 -0.29
N GLY A 144 2.03 -0.68 0.60
CA GLY A 144 1.80 -0.73 2.03
C GLY A 144 2.89 -1.44 2.82
N PHE A 145 4.15 -1.40 2.36
CA PHE A 145 5.29 -1.77 3.19
C PHE A 145 5.50 -0.71 4.27
N GLU A 146 5.55 -1.13 5.53
CA GLU A 146 5.70 -0.25 6.68
C GLU A 146 7.08 -0.39 7.35
N GLY A 147 7.64 -1.59 7.41
CA GLY A 147 8.93 -1.88 8.02
C GLY A 147 9.04 -1.33 9.45
N LYS A 148 10.10 -0.55 9.73
CA LYS A 148 10.32 0.06 11.05
C LYS A 148 9.27 1.10 11.48
N PHE A 149 8.42 1.57 10.57
CA PHE A 149 7.41 2.61 10.84
C PHE A 149 6.00 2.05 11.14
N SER A 150 5.88 0.73 11.35
CA SER A 150 4.58 0.04 11.49
C SER A 150 3.76 0.49 12.71
N LEU A 151 4.39 0.96 13.79
CA LEU A 151 3.70 1.17 15.07
C LEU A 151 3.28 2.61 15.37
N GLU A 152 4.09 3.63 15.08
CA GLU A 152 3.78 5.01 15.55
C GLU A 152 4.09 6.13 14.56
N GLN A 153 4.77 5.87 13.45
CA GLN A 153 5.32 6.92 12.57
C GLN A 153 4.77 6.89 11.15
N LYS A 154 3.46 6.68 11.00
CA LYS A 154 2.80 6.60 9.68
C LYS A 154 2.92 7.90 8.86
N ASP A 155 2.98 9.03 9.52
CA ASP A 155 3.15 10.32 8.84
C ASP A 155 4.56 10.46 8.26
N GLN A 156 5.58 9.97 8.98
CA GLN A 156 6.95 9.93 8.49
C GLN A 156 7.09 8.98 7.29
N LEU A 157 6.46 7.82 7.34
CA LEU A 157 6.42 6.88 6.22
C LEU A 157 5.77 7.51 4.97
N ARG A 158 4.64 8.19 5.14
CA ARG A 158 3.96 8.93 4.05
C ARG A 158 4.85 10.03 3.48
N TYR A 159 5.55 10.76 4.33
CA TYR A 159 6.49 11.79 3.90
C TYR A 159 7.62 11.18 3.06
N ILE A 160 8.23 10.06 3.50
CA ILE A 160 9.29 9.35 2.75
C ILE A 160 8.76 8.89 1.40
N ALA A 161 7.59 8.24 1.35
CA ALA A 161 6.98 7.76 0.12
C ALA A 161 6.68 8.89 -0.87
N ASN A 162 6.10 10.00 -0.39
CA ASN A 162 5.78 11.16 -1.22
C ASN A 162 7.05 11.84 -1.76
N THR A 163 8.06 12.04 -0.92
CA THR A 163 9.33 12.65 -1.32
C THR A 163 10.04 11.78 -2.36
N LEU A 164 10.09 10.47 -2.14
CA LEU A 164 10.65 9.52 -3.10
C LEU A 164 9.91 9.58 -4.45
N GLY A 165 8.58 9.63 -4.42
CA GLY A 165 7.77 9.78 -5.63
C GLY A 165 8.07 11.08 -6.39
N GLN A 166 8.30 12.20 -5.68
CA GLN A 166 8.69 13.46 -6.28
C GLN A 166 10.11 13.39 -6.88
N ASP A 167 11.05 12.76 -6.19
CA ASP A 167 12.41 12.58 -6.70
C ASP A 167 12.40 11.74 -7.98
N ILE A 168 11.65 10.65 -8.02
CA ILE A 168 11.49 9.83 -9.24
C ILE A 168 10.86 10.63 -10.37
N ALA A 169 9.79 11.38 -10.10
CA ALA A 169 9.07 12.15 -11.10
C ALA A 169 9.94 13.25 -11.77
N ARG A 170 10.93 13.80 -11.05
CA ARG A 170 11.87 14.80 -11.61
C ARG A 170 12.77 14.22 -12.69
N TYR A 171 13.13 12.95 -12.59
CA TYR A 171 14.06 12.29 -13.52
C TYR A 171 13.36 11.47 -14.59
N ARG A 172 12.16 10.98 -14.31
CA ARG A 172 11.35 10.33 -15.32
C ARG A 172 10.67 11.40 -16.19
N LYS A 173 11.00 11.40 -17.47
CA LYS A 173 10.22 12.19 -18.44
C LYS A 173 8.77 11.72 -18.34
N ALA A 174 7.87 12.65 -18.01
CA ALA A 174 6.44 12.36 -18.03
C ALA A 174 6.09 11.63 -19.33
N PRO A 175 5.37 10.50 -19.30
CA PRO A 175 4.88 9.90 -20.52
C PRO A 175 4.13 10.99 -21.28
N ARG A 176 4.45 11.16 -22.58
CA ARG A 176 3.84 12.18 -23.44
C ARG A 176 2.34 11.98 -23.32
N ALA A 177 1.67 12.89 -22.64
CA ALA A 177 0.23 12.76 -22.37
C ALA A 177 -0.46 12.59 -23.71
N LEU A 178 -1.17 11.48 -23.88
CA LEU A 178 -1.98 11.18 -25.08
C LEU A 178 -3.07 12.24 -25.30
N ALA A 179 -3.41 13.01 -24.25
CA ALA A 179 -4.26 14.18 -24.29
C ALA A 179 -3.81 15.18 -23.21
N PRO A 180 -3.06 16.23 -23.55
CA PRO A 180 -2.56 17.20 -22.58
C PRO A 180 -3.68 17.94 -21.81
N ASP A 181 -4.89 17.99 -22.36
CA ASP A 181 -6.04 18.71 -21.78
C ASP A 181 -7.00 17.83 -20.95
N TRP A 182 -6.73 16.54 -20.85
CA TRP A 182 -7.56 15.59 -20.07
C TRP A 182 -7.09 15.48 -18.60
N ALA A 183 -5.89 15.91 -18.26
CA ALA A 183 -5.45 15.89 -16.88
C ALA A 183 -6.30 16.87 -16.07
N LEU A 184 -7.22 16.33 -15.23
CA LEU A 184 -7.87 17.12 -14.18
C LEU A 184 -6.79 17.88 -13.42
N PRO A 185 -6.94 19.21 -13.21
CA PRO A 185 -5.96 19.98 -12.46
C PRO A 185 -5.69 19.29 -11.12
N ASP A 186 -4.43 19.19 -10.70
CA ASP A 186 -4.01 18.55 -9.44
C ASP A 186 -4.74 19.07 -8.20
N GLN A 187 -5.38 20.23 -8.30
CA GLN A 187 -6.25 20.80 -7.28
C GLN A 187 -7.49 19.93 -6.95
N VAL A 188 -8.00 19.13 -7.90
CA VAL A 188 -9.17 18.27 -7.65
C VAL A 188 -8.79 17.02 -6.89
N SER A 189 -7.59 16.48 -7.07
CA SER A 189 -7.09 15.33 -6.30
C SER A 189 -6.78 15.68 -4.84
N GLN A 190 -6.46 16.95 -4.57
CA GLN A 190 -6.28 17.46 -3.21
C GLN A 190 -7.63 17.77 -2.53
N MET A 191 -8.69 18.09 -3.31
CA MET A 191 -10.01 18.39 -2.76
C MET A 191 -10.75 17.15 -2.24
N ILE A 192 -10.46 15.97 -2.75
CA ILE A 192 -11.10 14.69 -2.32
C ILE A 192 -10.43 14.12 -1.05
N ARG A 193 -9.27 14.64 -0.63
CA ARG A 193 -8.58 14.30 0.62
C ARG A 193 -8.96 15.20 1.80
N TYR A 194 -10.16 15.80 1.80
CA TYR A 194 -10.66 16.44 3.01
C TYR A 194 -10.97 15.34 4.02
N GLU A 195 -10.02 15.05 4.89
CA GLU A 195 -10.32 14.41 6.17
C GLU A 195 -11.29 15.35 6.89
N VAL A 196 -12.56 14.97 6.92
CA VAL A 196 -13.59 15.75 7.61
C VAL A 196 -13.15 15.86 9.06
N PRO A 197 -12.80 17.06 9.55
CA PRO A 197 -12.22 17.19 10.88
C PRO A 197 -13.23 16.70 11.93
N LEU A 198 -12.75 16.07 12.97
CA LEU A 198 -13.54 15.39 14.00
C LEU A 198 -14.66 16.28 14.59
N TRP A 199 -14.44 17.61 14.65
CA TRP A 199 -15.42 18.58 15.14
C TRP A 199 -16.69 18.66 14.28
N VAL A 200 -16.64 18.32 12.99
CA VAL A 200 -17.83 18.27 12.12
C VAL A 200 -18.75 17.13 12.53
N TYR A 201 -18.18 15.95 12.89
CA TYR A 201 -18.96 14.84 13.43
C TYR A 201 -19.58 15.19 14.78
N VAL A 202 -18.83 15.85 15.65
CA VAL A 202 -19.34 16.32 16.95
C VAL A 202 -20.48 17.34 16.74
N GLY A 203 -20.33 18.27 15.79
CA GLY A 203 -21.37 19.24 15.44
C GLY A 203 -22.64 18.58 14.89
N LEU A 204 -22.51 17.57 14.03
CA LEU A 204 -23.64 16.80 13.49
C LEU A 204 -24.38 16.03 14.60
N ILE A 205 -23.64 15.39 15.50
CA ILE A 205 -24.23 14.67 16.65
C ILE A 205 -24.97 15.64 17.58
N ALA A 206 -24.37 16.79 17.90
CA ALA A 206 -25.00 17.82 18.73
C ALA A 206 -26.30 18.35 18.11
N LEU A 207 -26.29 18.60 16.80
CA LEU A 207 -27.47 19.06 16.06
C LEU A 207 -28.57 17.99 16.03
N PHE A 208 -28.20 16.72 15.86
CA PHE A 208 -29.15 15.59 15.92
C PHE A 208 -29.77 15.46 17.33
N CYS A 209 -28.97 15.55 18.39
CA CYS A 209 -29.47 15.50 19.77
C CYS A 209 -30.40 16.71 20.07
N ALA A 210 -30.07 17.92 19.60
CA ALA A 210 -30.92 19.07 19.75
C ALA A 210 -32.27 18.91 19.03
N ALA A 211 -32.25 18.41 17.80
CA ALA A 211 -33.45 18.14 17.03
C ALA A 211 -34.35 17.09 17.74
N LEU A 212 -33.75 16.05 18.29
CA LEU A 212 -34.44 15.02 19.04
C LEU A 212 -35.04 15.54 20.33
N TYR A 213 -34.32 16.43 21.04
CA TYR A 213 -34.83 17.10 22.22
C TYR A 213 -36.04 17.96 21.91
N PHE A 214 -35.99 18.83 20.88
CA PHE A 214 -37.10 19.70 20.49
C PHE A 214 -38.31 18.89 19.99
N THR A 215 -38.10 17.77 19.30
CA THR A 215 -39.24 16.92 18.87
C THR A 215 -39.91 16.25 20.04
N LEU A 216 -39.17 15.78 21.04
CA LEU A 216 -39.71 15.18 22.25
C LEU A 216 -40.43 16.22 23.11
N ASP A 217 -39.83 17.39 23.30
CA ASP A 217 -40.44 18.49 24.06
C ASP A 217 -41.78 18.94 23.44
N TRP A 218 -41.82 19.08 22.12
CA TRP A 218 -43.06 19.40 21.39
C TRP A 218 -44.12 18.32 21.49
N LEU A 219 -43.73 17.04 21.47
CA LEU A 219 -44.65 15.90 21.62
C LEU A 219 -45.22 15.83 23.04
N LEU A 220 -44.36 15.95 24.07
CA LEU A 220 -44.79 15.95 25.46
C LEU A 220 -45.69 17.17 25.80
N GLY A 221 -45.38 18.34 25.25
CA GLY A 221 -46.20 19.53 25.43
C GLY A 221 -47.62 19.36 24.92
N LYS A 222 -47.82 18.63 23.82
CA LYS A 222 -49.18 18.30 23.30
C LYS A 222 -49.92 17.31 24.19
N ASP A 223 -49.25 16.30 24.73
CA ASP A 223 -49.90 15.30 25.59
C ASP A 223 -50.28 15.90 26.94
N VAL A 224 -49.46 16.78 27.51
CA VAL A 224 -49.79 17.52 28.74
C VAL A 224 -50.96 18.47 28.55
N ALA A 225 -51.04 19.17 27.42
CA ALA A 225 -52.15 20.08 27.11
C ALA A 225 -53.50 19.33 26.93
N THR A 226 -53.44 18.14 26.29
CA THR A 226 -54.64 17.31 26.14
C THR A 226 -55.12 16.69 27.46
N LEU A 227 -54.23 16.27 28.32
CA LEU A 227 -54.55 15.78 29.66
C LEU A 227 -55.07 16.87 30.57
N ALA A 228 -54.50 18.09 30.55
CA ALA A 228 -54.99 19.24 31.31
C ALA A 228 -56.43 19.60 30.88
N GLY A 229 -56.72 19.62 29.56
CA GLY A 229 -58.07 19.87 29.06
C GLY A 229 -59.08 18.82 29.45
N GLN A 230 -58.68 17.53 29.57
CA GLN A 230 -59.55 16.43 30.04
C GLN A 230 -59.84 16.52 31.55
N LEU A 231 -58.84 16.97 32.33
CA LEU A 231 -59.04 17.21 33.79
C LEU A 231 -59.96 18.37 34.05
N ASP A 232 -59.81 19.51 33.33
CA ASP A 232 -60.73 20.65 33.46
C ASP A 232 -62.17 20.30 33.08
N ALA A 233 -62.35 19.43 32.10
CA ALA A 233 -63.70 18.97 31.72
C ALA A 233 -64.33 18.02 32.77
N LEU A 234 -63.57 17.34 33.58
CA LEU A 234 -64.02 16.42 34.64
C LEU A 234 -64.31 17.12 35.98
N PHE A 235 -63.62 18.20 36.30
CA PHE A 235 -63.76 18.90 37.58
C PHE A 235 -64.52 20.24 37.46
N GLY A 236 -64.92 20.65 36.27
CA GLY A 236 -65.65 21.89 35.99
C GLY A 236 -67.19 21.72 35.95
N GLN A 237 -67.75 20.67 36.57
CA GLN A 237 -69.19 20.51 36.82
C GLN A 237 -69.57 20.79 38.28
#